data_841e28a1e11c8cd68d1339a4d53d69b2
#
_entry.id   841e28a1e11c8cd68d1339a4d53d69b2
#
_cell.length_a   1.000
_cell.length_b   1.000
_cell.length_c   1.000
_cell.angle_alpha   90.00
_cell.angle_beta   90.00
_cell.angle_gamma   90.00
#
_symmetry.space_group_name_H-M   'P 1'
#
loop_
_entity.id
_entity.type
_entity.pdbx_description
1 polymer ?
#
loop_
_entity_poly.entity_id
_entity_poly.type
_entity_poly.pdbx_seq_one_letter_code
_entity_poly.pdbx_strand_id
1 'polypeptide(L)'
;MTKVRDRAPSLKRRAFVMGLGAVALSGCARSSQLPIPSHSASDLDPLARFRLFADDGPAEWRKHLHPPQPSASSSDGPKVLALSGGGEDGAFGAGALVGWSARGDRPVFDLVTGVSTGALIAPFAFMGQDYDEVLTRVFTQSDASDVMRMRPFKAVMSDALYDTSPLEELIAENTPPSFLRAVAQRHKAGNSLLIVTSELDRSRASVWDMGAIAAAGQYDLFRSIMRASAALPGLFPPVNLRYTVEGETYSETHIDGGVHMQFLAVPNFAFTIPEQRLAGGHIYVVINNTLNPAPETVGRSALSISQQALTTTGRANALLQVNATQLFARERGMQFSVTSIDPAAQIVYDPSDRFSSPYMNALFRHGFERAQGGRLWADS
;
A
#
# COMPACT_ATOMS: atom_id res chain seq x y z
N MET A 1 67.90 -7.78 -43.92
CA MET A 1 67.75 -6.54 -43.09
C MET A 1 66.37 -5.98 -43.43
N THR A 2 65.38 -6.31 -42.59
CA THR A 2 64.02 -5.85 -42.78
C THR A 2 63.60 -5.08 -41.47
N LYS A 3 63.38 -3.78 -41.65
CA LYS A 3 63.01 -2.86 -40.55
C LYS A 3 61.55 -3.12 -40.10
N VAL A 4 61.36 -3.49 -38.86
CA VAL A 4 60.08 -3.49 -38.17
C VAL A 4 59.75 -2.04 -37.79
N ARG A 5 58.61 -1.51 -38.26
CA ARG A 5 58.05 -0.21 -37.87
C ARG A 5 57.14 -0.40 -36.67
N ASP A 6 57.53 0.04 -35.51
CA ASP A 6 56.69 0.25 -34.37
C ASP A 6 55.63 1.33 -34.69
N ARG A 7 54.33 0.93 -34.60
CA ARG A 7 53.20 1.87 -34.63
C ARG A 7 52.79 2.18 -33.20
N ALA A 8 53.05 3.40 -32.75
CA ALA A 8 52.50 3.93 -31.51
C ALA A 8 50.97 3.95 -31.50
N PRO A 9 50.29 3.59 -30.42
CA PRO A 9 48.81 3.59 -30.35
C PRO A 9 48.29 5.03 -30.35
N SER A 10 47.29 5.26 -31.23
CA SER A 10 46.73 6.57 -31.53
C SER A 10 46.06 7.24 -30.29
N LEU A 11 46.29 8.52 -30.16
CA LEU A 11 45.71 9.43 -29.12
C LEU A 11 44.19 9.36 -28.99
N LYS A 12 43.48 8.86 -29.98
CA LYS A 12 42.03 8.75 -30.03
C LYS A 12 41.43 7.74 -29.00
N ARG A 13 42.15 6.69 -28.63
CA ARG A 13 41.69 5.70 -27.65
C ARG A 13 41.73 6.22 -26.21
N ARG A 14 42.68 7.07 -25.85
CA ARG A 14 42.82 7.66 -24.52
C ARG A 14 41.74 8.72 -24.23
N ALA A 15 41.34 9.48 -25.25
CA ALA A 15 40.26 10.47 -25.12
C ALA A 15 38.90 9.83 -24.94
N PHE A 16 38.64 8.64 -25.53
CA PHE A 16 37.37 7.93 -25.40
C PHE A 16 37.21 7.31 -24.02
N VAL A 17 38.27 6.78 -23.41
CA VAL A 17 38.20 6.21 -22.03
C VAL A 17 38.10 7.29 -20.97
N MET A 18 38.69 8.47 -21.16
CA MET A 18 38.49 9.60 -20.21
C MET A 18 37.13 10.27 -20.38
N GLY A 19 36.51 10.24 -21.54
CA GLY A 19 35.15 10.76 -21.76
C GLY A 19 34.06 9.91 -21.05
N LEU A 20 34.23 8.59 -21.02
CA LEU A 20 33.31 7.67 -20.31
C LEU A 20 33.45 7.78 -18.78
N GLY A 21 34.66 8.07 -18.26
CA GLY A 21 34.88 8.28 -16.83
C GLY A 21 34.27 9.57 -16.28
N ALA A 22 34.17 10.63 -17.09
CA ALA A 22 33.62 11.91 -16.68
C ALA A 22 32.07 11.91 -16.67
N VAL A 23 31.41 11.11 -17.48
CA VAL A 23 29.94 10.97 -17.50
C VAL A 23 29.45 10.12 -16.31
N ALA A 24 30.27 9.18 -15.81
CA ALA A 24 29.91 8.35 -14.66
C ALA A 24 29.98 9.09 -13.30
N LEU A 25 30.68 10.24 -13.24
CA LEU A 25 30.83 11.01 -12.01
C LEU A 25 29.82 12.17 -11.84
N SER A 26 29.07 12.51 -12.88
CA SER A 26 28.05 13.57 -12.84
C SER A 26 26.65 13.05 -12.46
N GLY A 27 26.47 11.75 -12.23
CA GLY A 27 25.18 11.12 -11.88
C GLY A 27 24.81 11.18 -10.38
N CYS A 28 25.70 11.66 -9.51
CA CYS A 28 25.34 11.95 -8.12
C CYS A 28 24.90 13.41 -7.99
N ALA A 29 23.71 13.75 -8.53
CA ALA A 29 23.00 14.91 -8.03
C ALA A 29 22.68 14.61 -6.55
N ARG A 30 23.54 15.07 -5.64
CA ARG A 30 23.23 15.13 -4.22
C ARG A 30 21.96 15.95 -4.09
N SER A 31 20.84 15.29 -3.77
CA SER A 31 19.72 16.00 -3.23
C SER A 31 20.24 16.73 -2.00
N SER A 32 20.03 18.05 -1.92
CA SER A 32 20.36 18.88 -0.77
C SER A 32 19.40 18.62 0.41
N GLN A 33 18.90 17.39 0.55
CA GLN A 33 18.05 16.97 1.64
C GLN A 33 18.93 16.67 2.84
N LEU A 34 18.63 17.31 3.95
CA LEU A 34 19.29 17.01 5.21
C LEU A 34 18.94 15.58 5.62
N PRO A 35 19.90 14.80 6.15
CA PRO A 35 19.60 13.49 6.69
C PRO A 35 18.60 13.64 7.84
N ILE A 36 17.67 12.70 7.92
CA ILE A 36 16.69 12.64 9.01
C ILE A 36 17.44 12.61 10.34
N PRO A 37 17.04 13.43 11.34
CA PRO A 37 17.70 13.43 12.64
C PRO A 37 17.68 12.04 13.27
N SER A 38 18.83 11.61 13.83
CA SER A 38 18.90 10.38 14.61
C SER A 38 18.00 10.50 15.86
N HIS A 39 17.58 9.41 16.40
CA HIS A 39 16.61 9.07 17.48
C HIS A 39 16.23 10.12 18.55
N SER A 40 17.00 11.18 18.76
CA SER A 40 16.68 12.25 19.71
C SER A 40 15.68 13.29 19.18
N ALA A 41 15.29 13.21 17.91
CA ALA A 41 14.37 14.16 17.29
C ALA A 41 12.91 13.63 17.22
N SER A 42 12.60 12.47 17.78
CA SER A 42 11.23 11.92 17.77
C SER A 42 10.21 12.85 18.45
N ASP A 43 10.65 13.61 19.49
CA ASP A 43 9.78 14.56 20.19
C ASP A 43 9.53 15.84 19.37
N LEU A 44 10.33 16.09 18.34
CA LEU A 44 10.23 17.25 17.45
C LEU A 44 9.59 16.92 16.10
N ASP A 45 9.38 15.63 15.78
CA ASP A 45 8.75 15.21 14.52
C ASP A 45 7.27 15.55 14.53
N PRO A 46 6.81 16.53 13.71
CA PRO A 46 5.39 16.90 13.68
C PRO A 46 4.49 15.83 13.10
N LEU A 47 5.06 14.81 12.41
CA LEU A 47 4.34 13.66 11.87
C LEU A 47 4.15 12.54 12.90
N ALA A 48 4.96 12.50 13.98
CA ALA A 48 4.90 11.47 15.02
C ALA A 48 3.51 11.36 15.70
N ARG A 49 2.76 12.45 15.77
CA ARG A 49 1.39 12.44 16.29
C ARG A 49 0.37 11.70 15.41
N PHE A 50 0.73 11.41 14.17
CA PHE A 50 -0.11 10.72 13.20
C PHE A 50 0.44 9.37 12.76
N ARG A 51 1.66 9.06 13.19
CA ARG A 51 2.43 7.93 12.72
C ARG A 51 3.03 7.14 13.86
N LEU A 52 3.06 5.82 13.67
CA LEU A 52 3.87 4.87 14.42
C LEU A 52 4.54 3.93 13.42
N PHE A 53 5.48 3.11 13.90
CA PHE A 53 6.08 2.08 13.07
C PHE A 53 5.48 0.70 13.39
N ALA A 54 5.41 -0.17 12.39
CA ALA A 54 4.81 -1.49 12.54
C ALA A 54 5.51 -2.34 13.60
N ASP A 55 6.80 -2.10 13.84
CA ASP A 55 7.64 -2.76 14.83
C ASP A 55 7.73 -2.02 16.18
N ASP A 56 6.97 -0.94 16.38
CA ASP A 56 6.87 -0.26 17.66
C ASP A 56 6.14 -1.14 18.69
N GLY A 57 6.49 -0.90 19.96
CA GLY A 57 5.91 -1.64 21.09
C GLY A 57 4.48 -1.22 21.43
N PRO A 58 3.84 -1.95 22.37
CA PRO A 58 2.42 -1.73 22.73
C PRO A 58 2.13 -0.33 23.30
N ALA A 59 3.12 0.36 23.84
CA ALA A 59 2.93 1.71 24.39
C ALA A 59 2.65 2.74 23.29
N GLU A 60 3.40 2.64 22.17
CA GLU A 60 3.21 3.52 21.00
C GLU A 60 1.89 3.21 20.31
N TRP A 61 1.60 1.93 20.09
CA TRP A 61 0.34 1.52 19.47
C TRP A 61 -0.90 1.99 20.21
N ARG A 62 -0.87 2.01 21.57
CA ARG A 62 -1.99 2.51 22.38
C ARG A 62 -2.28 4.01 22.24
N LYS A 63 -1.32 4.79 21.72
CA LYS A 63 -1.55 6.22 21.44
C LYS A 63 -2.41 6.44 20.21
N HIS A 64 -2.39 5.49 19.26
CA HIS A 64 -3.04 5.57 17.95
C HIS A 64 -4.23 4.63 17.77
N LEU A 65 -4.25 3.53 18.49
CA LEU A 65 -5.41 2.65 18.50
C LEU A 65 -6.36 3.06 19.61
N HIS A 66 -7.53 3.50 19.25
CA HIS A 66 -8.61 3.60 20.22
C HIS A 66 -9.05 2.19 20.60
N PRO A 67 -9.06 1.82 21.90
CA PRO A 67 -9.68 0.57 22.28
C PRO A 67 -11.13 0.62 21.78
N PRO A 68 -11.62 -0.46 21.13
CA PRO A 68 -13.00 -0.51 20.68
C PRO A 68 -13.88 -0.13 21.85
N GLN A 69 -14.60 0.99 21.75
CA GLN A 69 -15.63 1.31 22.73
C GLN A 69 -16.66 0.19 22.59
N PRO A 70 -17.00 -0.55 23.66
CA PRO A 70 -18.08 -1.51 23.56
C PRO A 70 -19.31 -0.71 23.10
N SER A 71 -19.63 -0.79 21.83
CA SER A 71 -20.93 -0.32 21.39
C SER A 71 -21.92 -1.18 22.15
N ALA A 72 -22.87 -0.57 22.82
CA ALA A 72 -23.84 -1.23 23.69
C ALA A 72 -24.66 -2.34 22.98
N SER A 73 -24.33 -2.62 21.71
CA SER A 73 -25.01 -3.56 20.81
C SER A 73 -24.16 -4.72 20.30
N SER A 74 -22.84 -4.83 20.61
CA SER A 74 -22.06 -5.97 20.11
C SER A 74 -21.36 -6.74 21.22
N SER A 75 -21.97 -7.85 21.62
CA SER A 75 -21.37 -8.93 22.43
C SER A 75 -20.23 -9.67 21.70
N ASP A 76 -19.98 -9.35 20.42
CA ASP A 76 -19.23 -10.21 19.48
C ASP A 76 -17.74 -9.82 19.31
N GLY A 77 -17.27 -8.81 20.10
CA GLY A 77 -15.89 -8.33 20.02
C GLY A 77 -15.57 -7.49 18.77
N PRO A 78 -14.30 -7.05 18.59
CA PRO A 78 -13.90 -6.14 17.53
C PRO A 78 -13.94 -6.78 16.14
N LYS A 79 -14.35 -6.01 15.13
CA LYS A 79 -14.36 -6.39 13.71
C LYS A 79 -13.27 -5.64 12.95
N VAL A 80 -12.28 -6.37 12.49
CA VAL A 80 -11.11 -5.85 11.78
C VAL A 80 -11.20 -6.22 10.32
N LEU A 81 -10.99 -5.26 9.42
CA LEU A 81 -10.82 -5.49 7.98
C LEU A 81 -9.40 -5.10 7.56
N ALA A 82 -8.65 -6.03 7.02
CA ALA A 82 -7.34 -5.78 6.42
C ALA A 82 -7.37 -5.98 4.91
N LEU A 83 -6.97 -4.94 4.17
CA LEU A 83 -6.98 -4.91 2.71
C LEU A 83 -5.54 -4.90 2.19
N SER A 84 -5.18 -5.92 1.42
CA SER A 84 -3.82 -6.05 0.90
C SER A 84 -3.53 -5.15 -0.30
N GLY A 85 -2.24 -4.99 -0.60
CA GLY A 85 -1.79 -4.51 -1.90
C GLY A 85 -2.18 -5.44 -3.04
N GLY A 86 -2.00 -4.97 -4.28
CA GLY A 86 -2.30 -5.75 -5.49
C GLY A 86 -2.35 -4.92 -6.79
N GLY A 87 -2.11 -3.61 -6.76
CA GLY A 87 -2.23 -2.76 -7.96
C GLY A 87 -3.65 -2.80 -8.54
N GLU A 88 -3.76 -3.08 -9.84
CA GLU A 88 -5.03 -3.24 -10.56
C GLU A 88 -5.93 -4.38 -10.03
N ASP A 89 -5.33 -5.37 -9.36
CA ASP A 89 -6.06 -6.49 -8.74
C ASP A 89 -6.96 -6.04 -7.57
N GLY A 90 -6.79 -4.80 -7.08
CA GLY A 90 -7.66 -4.17 -6.11
C GLY A 90 -9.13 -4.12 -6.54
N ALA A 91 -9.41 -4.22 -7.83
CA ALA A 91 -10.76 -4.34 -8.35
C ALA A 91 -11.52 -5.55 -7.77
N PHE A 92 -10.81 -6.66 -7.48
CA PHE A 92 -11.39 -7.80 -6.78
C PHE A 92 -11.90 -7.43 -5.39
N GLY A 93 -11.06 -6.76 -4.57
CA GLY A 93 -11.43 -6.36 -3.21
C GLY A 93 -12.56 -5.33 -3.18
N ALA A 94 -12.55 -4.37 -4.11
CA ALA A 94 -13.64 -3.42 -4.26
C ALA A 94 -14.96 -4.15 -4.59
N GLY A 95 -14.95 -5.04 -5.58
CA GLY A 95 -16.11 -5.86 -5.96
C GLY A 95 -16.58 -6.74 -4.81
N ALA A 96 -15.66 -7.36 -4.06
CA ALA A 96 -15.96 -8.18 -2.90
C ALA A 96 -16.71 -7.38 -1.81
N LEU A 97 -16.26 -6.18 -1.50
CA LEU A 97 -16.93 -5.32 -0.52
C LEU A 97 -18.32 -4.88 -0.97
N VAL A 98 -18.47 -4.46 -2.23
CA VAL A 98 -19.75 -4.03 -2.79
C VAL A 98 -20.73 -5.21 -2.86
N GLY A 99 -20.29 -6.38 -3.30
CA GLY A 99 -21.10 -7.61 -3.33
C GLY A 99 -21.51 -8.08 -1.92
N TRP A 100 -20.63 -7.88 -0.93
CA TRP A 100 -20.94 -8.20 0.47
C TRP A 100 -22.02 -7.26 1.03
N SER A 101 -21.95 -5.96 0.70
CA SER A 101 -23.04 -5.02 1.03
C SER A 101 -24.34 -5.37 0.35
N ALA A 102 -24.29 -5.73 -0.94
CA ALA A 102 -25.48 -6.14 -1.70
C ALA A 102 -26.15 -7.40 -1.13
N ARG A 103 -25.36 -8.26 -0.47
CA ARG A 103 -25.88 -9.41 0.29
C ARG A 103 -26.57 -9.00 1.59
N GLY A 104 -26.20 -7.84 2.18
CA GLY A 104 -26.85 -7.26 3.35
C GLY A 104 -26.25 -7.64 4.70
N ASP A 105 -25.12 -8.37 4.74
CA ASP A 105 -24.49 -8.83 5.96
C ASP A 105 -23.05 -8.33 6.16
N ARG A 106 -22.61 -7.34 5.37
CA ARG A 106 -21.33 -6.69 5.58
C ARG A 106 -21.34 -5.92 6.91
N PRO A 107 -20.44 -6.25 7.85
CA PRO A 107 -20.44 -5.60 9.14
C PRO A 107 -19.88 -4.16 9.05
N VAL A 108 -20.20 -3.40 10.07
CA VAL A 108 -19.47 -2.16 10.37
C VAL A 108 -18.16 -2.53 11.07
N PHE A 109 -17.02 -2.05 10.54
CA PHE A 109 -15.71 -2.39 11.05
C PHE A 109 -15.23 -1.38 12.11
N ASP A 110 -14.62 -1.86 13.18
CA ASP A 110 -14.00 -1.03 14.22
C ASP A 110 -12.61 -0.55 13.78
N LEU A 111 -11.88 -1.40 13.04
CA LEU A 111 -10.58 -1.11 12.47
C LEU A 111 -10.57 -1.52 10.99
N VAL A 112 -10.16 -0.59 10.14
CA VAL A 112 -9.85 -0.88 8.73
C VAL A 112 -8.41 -0.51 8.46
N THR A 113 -7.68 -1.40 7.81
CA THR A 113 -6.30 -1.15 7.38
C THR A 113 -6.13 -1.34 5.89
N GLY A 114 -5.22 -0.60 5.29
CA GLY A 114 -4.94 -0.72 3.86
C GLY A 114 -3.47 -0.58 3.51
N VAL A 115 -3.05 -1.34 2.51
CA VAL A 115 -1.71 -1.31 1.90
C VAL A 115 -1.86 -1.17 0.39
N SER A 116 -1.13 -0.27 -0.26
CA SER A 116 -1.15 -0.10 -1.71
C SER A 116 -2.56 0.16 -2.25
N THR A 117 -3.06 -0.61 -3.21
CA THR A 117 -4.46 -0.52 -3.67
C THR A 117 -5.47 -0.70 -2.52
N GLY A 118 -5.14 -1.52 -1.51
CA GLY A 118 -5.93 -1.61 -0.29
C GLY A 118 -6.02 -0.29 0.48
N ALA A 119 -4.99 0.57 0.40
CA ALA A 119 -5.03 1.91 0.98
C ALA A 119 -5.94 2.88 0.21
N LEU A 120 -6.17 2.62 -1.09
CA LEU A 120 -7.14 3.36 -1.90
C LEU A 120 -8.58 2.92 -1.61
N ILE A 121 -8.79 1.67 -1.23
CA ILE A 121 -10.10 1.10 -0.88
C ILE A 121 -10.48 1.39 0.59
N ALA A 122 -9.51 1.35 1.50
CA ALA A 122 -9.73 1.37 2.95
C ALA A 122 -10.55 2.55 3.46
N PRO A 123 -10.37 3.81 3.00
CA PRO A 123 -11.19 4.94 3.48
C PRO A 123 -12.68 4.76 3.18
N PHE A 124 -13.03 4.21 2.01
CA PHE A 124 -14.42 3.97 1.61
C PHE A 124 -14.99 2.76 2.35
N ALA A 125 -14.21 1.69 2.50
CA ALA A 125 -14.59 0.53 3.32
C ALA A 125 -14.82 0.91 4.79
N PHE A 126 -14.01 1.81 5.34
CA PHE A 126 -14.16 2.37 6.66
C PHE A 126 -15.47 3.16 6.81
N MET A 127 -15.84 3.93 5.80
CA MET A 127 -17.10 4.71 5.83
C MET A 127 -18.36 3.86 5.63
N GLY A 128 -18.23 2.63 5.09
CA GLY A 128 -19.34 1.69 4.96
C GLY A 128 -20.03 1.72 3.60
N GLN A 129 -21.19 1.07 3.53
CA GLN A 129 -21.92 0.80 2.29
C GLN A 129 -22.36 2.04 1.50
N ASP A 130 -22.52 3.19 2.15
CA ASP A 130 -22.90 4.45 1.50
C ASP A 130 -21.86 4.93 0.47
N TYR A 131 -20.65 4.36 0.51
CA TYR A 131 -19.55 4.68 -0.41
C TYR A 131 -19.25 3.56 -1.43
N ASP A 132 -20.10 2.55 -1.52
CA ASP A 132 -19.93 1.44 -2.46
C ASP A 132 -20.05 1.89 -3.93
N GLU A 133 -20.83 2.93 -4.20
CA GLU A 133 -20.91 3.55 -5.52
C GLU A 133 -19.56 4.17 -5.94
N VAL A 134 -18.83 4.78 -5.00
CA VAL A 134 -17.49 5.32 -5.26
C VAL A 134 -16.53 4.18 -5.60
N LEU A 135 -16.52 3.10 -4.83
CA LEU A 135 -15.70 1.92 -5.11
C LEU A 135 -16.03 1.33 -6.49
N THR A 136 -17.31 1.19 -6.80
CA THR A 136 -17.75 0.70 -8.11
C THR A 136 -17.24 1.59 -9.23
N ARG A 137 -17.45 2.91 -9.15
CA ARG A 137 -17.02 3.85 -10.17
C ARG A 137 -15.50 3.85 -10.37
N VAL A 138 -14.73 3.97 -9.28
CA VAL A 138 -13.26 4.05 -9.35
C VAL A 138 -12.66 2.76 -9.93
N PHE A 139 -13.17 1.59 -9.58
CA PHE A 139 -12.57 0.32 -10.03
C PHE A 139 -13.18 -0.27 -11.31
N THR A 140 -14.27 0.30 -11.85
CA THR A 140 -14.90 -0.20 -13.08
C THR A 140 -14.93 0.80 -14.22
N GLN A 141 -14.78 2.11 -13.93
CA GLN A 141 -14.88 3.18 -14.93
C GLN A 141 -13.58 3.93 -15.15
N SER A 142 -12.56 3.73 -14.29
CA SER A 142 -11.21 4.26 -14.50
C SER A 142 -10.37 3.32 -15.36
N ASP A 143 -9.40 3.92 -16.06
CA ASP A 143 -8.42 3.20 -16.87
C ASP A 143 -6.98 3.66 -16.54
N ALA A 144 -6.01 3.17 -17.33
CA ALA A 144 -4.61 3.50 -17.13
C ALA A 144 -4.33 5.01 -17.15
N SER A 145 -5.08 5.80 -17.94
CA SER A 145 -4.87 7.25 -18.06
C SER A 145 -5.31 8.02 -16.83
N ASP A 146 -6.24 7.48 -16.03
CA ASP A 146 -6.69 8.02 -14.74
C ASP A 146 -5.72 7.71 -13.61
N VAL A 147 -4.82 6.74 -13.80
CA VAL A 147 -3.84 6.29 -12.80
C VAL A 147 -2.44 6.81 -13.10
N MET A 148 -2.02 6.77 -14.37
CA MET A 148 -0.63 7.01 -14.73
C MET A 148 -0.47 7.56 -16.17
N ARG A 149 0.61 8.34 -16.38
CA ARG A 149 1.05 8.77 -17.72
C ARG A 149 2.50 8.37 -17.93
N MET A 150 2.80 7.76 -19.10
CA MET A 150 4.17 7.37 -19.43
C MET A 150 5.08 8.60 -19.60
N ARG A 151 6.31 8.53 -19.08
CA ARG A 151 7.36 9.57 -19.21
C ARG A 151 8.40 9.14 -20.27
N PRO A 152 8.15 9.33 -21.58
CA PRO A 152 8.94 8.70 -22.64
C PRO A 152 10.41 9.15 -22.71
N PHE A 153 10.72 10.40 -22.30
CA PHE A 153 12.07 10.98 -22.44
C PHE A 153 12.86 11.11 -21.15
N LYS A 154 12.25 10.89 -19.99
CA LYS A 154 12.89 11.06 -18.66
C LYS A 154 13.13 9.73 -17.94
N ALA A 155 12.68 8.61 -18.47
CA ALA A 155 12.71 7.30 -17.81
C ALA A 155 14.12 6.84 -17.40
N VAL A 156 15.17 7.25 -18.14
CA VAL A 156 16.56 6.85 -17.84
C VAL A 156 17.22 7.68 -16.72
N MET A 157 16.68 8.87 -16.41
CA MET A 157 17.24 9.82 -15.44
C MET A 157 16.23 10.19 -14.34
N SER A 158 15.06 9.56 -14.29
CA SER A 158 14.03 9.83 -13.29
C SER A 158 13.91 8.66 -12.30
N ASP A 159 13.30 8.95 -11.17
CA ASP A 159 13.00 8.01 -10.09
C ASP A 159 11.86 7.04 -10.41
N ALA A 160 11.15 7.22 -11.54
CA ALA A 160 10.02 6.38 -11.96
C ALA A 160 9.74 6.42 -13.46
N LEU A 161 9.10 5.36 -13.97
CA LEU A 161 8.69 5.23 -15.38
C LEU A 161 7.44 6.07 -15.70
N TYR A 162 6.53 6.22 -14.75
CA TYR A 162 5.25 6.88 -14.92
C TYR A 162 5.13 8.14 -14.05
N ASP A 163 4.30 9.06 -14.52
CA ASP A 163 3.77 10.18 -13.75
C ASP A 163 2.45 9.75 -13.10
N THR A 164 2.28 10.01 -11.81
CA THR A 164 1.08 9.66 -11.04
C THR A 164 0.21 10.86 -10.70
N SER A 165 0.37 12.00 -11.39
CA SER A 165 -0.54 13.13 -11.23
C SER A 165 -2.01 12.75 -11.45
N PRO A 166 -2.38 11.87 -12.42
CA PRO A 166 -3.77 11.43 -12.56
C PRO A 166 -4.29 10.69 -11.32
N LEU A 167 -3.50 9.80 -10.73
CA LEU A 167 -3.87 9.13 -9.47
C LEU A 167 -4.05 10.13 -8.32
N GLU A 168 -3.23 11.18 -8.26
CA GLU A 168 -3.36 12.25 -7.27
C GLU A 168 -4.68 13.01 -7.44
N GLU A 169 -5.05 13.34 -8.69
CA GLU A 169 -6.33 13.96 -9.05
C GLU A 169 -7.49 13.02 -8.68
N LEU A 170 -7.44 11.74 -9.04
CA LEU A 170 -8.46 10.75 -8.73
C LEU A 170 -8.68 10.59 -7.20
N ILE A 171 -7.60 10.55 -6.42
CA ILE A 171 -7.67 10.53 -4.95
C ILE A 171 -8.36 11.81 -4.44
N ALA A 172 -7.97 12.99 -4.93
CA ALA A 172 -8.51 14.27 -4.48
C ALA A 172 -10.01 14.41 -4.78
N GLU A 173 -10.45 14.02 -5.97
CA GLU A 173 -11.86 14.03 -6.39
C GLU A 173 -12.73 13.13 -5.51
N ASN A 174 -12.25 11.94 -5.15
CA ASN A 174 -13.01 10.98 -4.37
C ASN A 174 -12.84 11.14 -2.85
N THR A 175 -11.96 12.04 -2.39
CA THR A 175 -11.80 12.41 -0.98
C THR A 175 -12.02 13.91 -0.73
N PRO A 176 -13.21 14.45 -1.05
CA PRO A 176 -13.50 15.86 -0.83
C PRO A 176 -13.49 16.19 0.68
N PRO A 177 -13.37 17.48 1.06
CA PRO A 177 -13.36 17.88 2.47
C PRO A 177 -14.55 17.40 3.30
N SER A 178 -15.72 17.21 2.68
CA SER A 178 -16.91 16.63 3.32
C SER A 178 -16.69 15.17 3.73
N PHE A 179 -16.11 14.36 2.84
CA PHE A 179 -15.73 12.97 3.13
C PHE A 179 -14.72 12.90 4.27
N LEU A 180 -13.65 13.70 4.21
CA LEU A 180 -12.60 13.67 5.23
C LEU A 180 -13.12 14.13 6.61
N ARG A 181 -14.07 15.08 6.66
CA ARG A 181 -14.76 15.41 7.91
C ARG A 181 -15.60 14.24 8.44
N ALA A 182 -16.23 13.46 7.58
CA ALA A 182 -16.98 12.27 8.01
C ALA A 182 -16.03 11.17 8.54
N VAL A 183 -14.86 10.97 7.91
CA VAL A 183 -13.78 10.09 8.45
C VAL A 183 -13.36 10.56 9.85
N ALA A 184 -13.13 11.87 10.03
CA ALA A 184 -12.77 12.43 11.33
C ALA A 184 -13.85 12.21 12.40
N GLN A 185 -15.13 12.30 12.05
CA GLN A 185 -16.23 12.02 12.97
C GLN A 185 -16.27 10.56 13.40
N ARG A 186 -16.07 9.63 12.44
CA ARG A 186 -16.04 8.21 12.72
C ARG A 186 -14.83 7.83 13.58
N HIS A 187 -13.67 8.46 13.35
CA HIS A 187 -12.50 8.32 14.22
C HIS A 187 -12.81 8.78 15.67
N LYS A 188 -13.43 9.95 15.84
CA LYS A 188 -13.84 10.45 17.17
C LYS A 188 -14.86 9.53 17.88
N ALA A 189 -15.61 8.74 17.12
CA ALA A 189 -16.51 7.72 17.67
C ALA A 189 -15.78 6.42 18.09
N GLY A 190 -14.43 6.38 18.01
CA GLY A 190 -13.61 5.26 18.49
C GLY A 190 -13.25 4.23 17.45
N ASN A 191 -13.48 4.51 16.14
CA ASN A 191 -13.07 3.62 15.07
C ASN A 191 -11.73 4.06 14.48
N SER A 192 -10.94 3.13 13.96
CA SER A 192 -9.60 3.40 13.44
C SER A 192 -9.47 3.07 11.96
N LEU A 193 -8.82 3.97 11.20
CA LEU A 193 -8.42 3.77 9.82
C LEU A 193 -6.91 3.92 9.70
N LEU A 194 -6.22 2.84 9.35
CA LEU A 194 -4.76 2.84 9.25
C LEU A 194 -4.30 2.55 7.81
N ILE A 195 -3.30 3.28 7.35
CA ILE A 195 -2.63 3.02 6.07
C ILE A 195 -1.14 2.81 6.31
N VAL A 196 -0.55 1.87 5.57
CA VAL A 196 0.87 1.52 5.67
C VAL A 196 1.64 2.06 4.48
N THR A 197 2.79 2.67 4.74
CA THR A 197 3.80 3.04 3.74
C THR A 197 5.15 2.45 4.14
N SER A 198 6.05 2.28 3.17
CA SER A 198 7.45 1.93 3.44
C SER A 198 8.29 3.19 3.42
N GLU A 199 8.90 3.54 4.54
CA GLU A 199 9.84 4.64 4.64
C GLU A 199 11.24 4.14 4.33
N LEU A 200 11.85 4.68 3.27
CA LEU A 200 13.15 4.23 2.78
C LEU A 200 14.31 4.70 3.66
N ASP A 201 14.21 5.92 4.17
CA ASP A 201 15.32 6.53 4.90
C ASP A 201 15.63 5.82 6.22
N ARG A 202 14.60 5.31 6.93
CA ARG A 202 14.74 4.50 8.14
C ARG A 202 14.60 2.99 7.89
N SER A 203 14.25 2.57 6.66
CA SER A 203 13.96 1.18 6.32
C SER A 203 12.90 0.55 7.24
N ARG A 204 11.83 1.30 7.53
CA ARG A 204 10.74 0.86 8.43
C ARG A 204 9.37 1.00 7.76
N ALA A 205 8.42 0.18 8.18
CA ALA A 205 7.02 0.32 7.80
C ALA A 205 6.36 1.37 8.70
N SER A 206 5.96 2.49 8.09
CA SER A 206 5.19 3.56 8.76
C SER A 206 3.71 3.23 8.70
N VAL A 207 3.04 3.24 9.84
CA VAL A 207 1.60 3.05 9.99
C VAL A 207 0.97 4.38 10.35
N TRP A 208 0.06 4.86 9.51
CA TRP A 208 -0.54 6.19 9.60
C TRP A 208 -1.96 6.12 10.15
N ASP A 209 -2.24 6.88 11.20
CA ASP A 209 -3.59 7.09 11.71
C ASP A 209 -4.32 8.13 10.84
N MET A 210 -5.03 7.63 9.84
CA MET A 210 -5.73 8.46 8.87
C MET A 210 -6.90 9.22 9.49
N GLY A 211 -7.51 8.65 10.53
CA GLY A 211 -8.56 9.30 11.29
C GLY A 211 -8.05 10.52 12.05
N ALA A 212 -6.88 10.41 12.71
CA ALA A 212 -6.23 11.52 13.39
C ALA A 212 -5.79 12.62 12.40
N ILE A 213 -5.24 12.23 11.23
CA ILE A 213 -4.88 13.18 10.14
C ILE A 213 -6.12 13.95 9.68
N ALA A 214 -7.23 13.25 9.43
CA ALA A 214 -8.50 13.87 9.02
C ALA A 214 -9.06 14.80 10.12
N ALA A 215 -9.00 14.38 11.40
CA ALA A 215 -9.46 15.16 12.55
C ALA A 215 -8.64 16.44 12.77
N ALA A 216 -7.35 16.43 12.40
CA ALA A 216 -6.47 17.59 12.42
C ALA A 216 -6.63 18.50 11.19
N GLY A 217 -7.50 18.16 10.22
CA GLY A 217 -7.71 18.92 8.99
C GLY A 217 -6.55 18.86 8.00
N GLN A 218 -5.64 17.89 8.15
CA GLN A 218 -4.45 17.72 7.31
C GLN A 218 -4.79 16.93 6.02
N TYR A 219 -5.70 17.49 5.21
CA TYR A 219 -6.29 16.78 4.07
C TYR A 219 -5.29 16.43 2.98
N ASP A 220 -4.32 17.31 2.73
CA ASP A 220 -3.27 17.05 1.74
C ASP A 220 -2.30 15.96 2.22
N LEU A 221 -2.00 15.90 3.52
CA LEU A 221 -1.24 14.80 4.11
C LEU A 221 -2.01 13.47 3.96
N PHE A 222 -3.32 13.47 4.23
CA PHE A 222 -4.17 12.28 4.06
C PHE A 222 -4.05 11.71 2.64
N ARG A 223 -4.23 12.56 1.63
CA ARG A 223 -4.11 12.17 0.21
C ARG A 223 -2.70 11.74 -0.17
N SER A 224 -1.69 12.45 0.34
CA SER A 224 -0.28 12.11 0.11
C SER A 224 0.08 10.73 0.69
N ILE A 225 -0.46 10.35 1.84
CA ILE A 225 -0.26 9.01 2.42
C ILE A 225 -0.95 7.93 1.57
N MET A 226 -2.17 8.16 1.09
CA MET A 226 -2.84 7.22 0.16
C MET A 226 -1.98 6.99 -1.09
N ARG A 227 -1.49 8.08 -1.70
CA ARG A 227 -0.61 8.02 -2.88
C ARG A 227 0.73 7.34 -2.57
N ALA A 228 1.35 7.64 -1.41
CA ALA A 228 2.61 7.04 -0.99
C ALA A 228 2.49 5.53 -0.82
N SER A 229 1.38 5.08 -0.20
CA SER A 229 1.10 3.66 -0.04
C SER A 229 0.94 2.92 -1.37
N ALA A 230 0.54 3.61 -2.45
CA ALA A 230 0.38 3.05 -3.79
C ALA A 230 1.59 3.34 -4.71
N ALA A 231 2.69 3.92 -4.19
CA ALA A 231 3.88 4.27 -4.97
C ALA A 231 4.78 3.06 -5.23
N LEU A 232 4.42 2.21 -6.19
CA LEU A 232 5.15 1.00 -6.57
C LEU A 232 6.57 1.32 -7.04
N PRO A 233 7.63 0.74 -6.42
CA PRO A 233 9.02 1.03 -6.74
C PRO A 233 9.35 0.81 -8.21
N GLY A 234 10.06 1.77 -8.83
CA GLY A 234 10.47 1.74 -10.22
C GLY A 234 9.35 2.07 -11.23
N LEU A 235 8.08 1.90 -10.87
CA LEU A 235 6.94 2.29 -11.71
C LEU A 235 6.48 3.70 -11.39
N PHE A 236 6.18 3.95 -10.13
CA PHE A 236 5.62 5.21 -9.64
C PHE A 236 6.64 5.99 -8.81
N PRO A 237 6.63 7.33 -8.89
CA PRO A 237 7.56 8.14 -8.12
C PRO A 237 7.29 8.01 -6.62
N PRO A 238 8.35 7.95 -5.79
CA PRO A 238 8.20 8.01 -4.35
C PRO A 238 7.56 9.33 -3.91
N VAL A 239 6.95 9.31 -2.75
CA VAL A 239 6.35 10.51 -2.13
C VAL A 239 7.28 11.03 -1.06
N ASN A 240 7.72 12.27 -1.22
CA ASN A 240 8.55 12.95 -0.24
C ASN A 240 7.67 13.77 0.70
N LEU A 241 7.57 13.33 1.95
CA LEU A 241 6.89 14.07 3.02
C LEU A 241 7.86 15.06 3.63
N ARG A 242 7.55 16.35 3.50
CA ARG A 242 8.39 17.45 4.00
C ARG A 242 7.79 18.04 5.25
N TYR A 243 8.65 18.33 6.22
CA TYR A 243 8.28 19.03 7.44
C TYR A 243 9.44 19.91 7.95
N THR A 244 9.10 20.90 8.76
CA THR A 244 10.07 21.86 9.28
C THR A 244 10.17 21.72 10.81
N VAL A 245 11.39 21.62 11.31
CA VAL A 245 11.73 21.58 12.73
C VAL A 245 12.80 22.60 12.98
N GLU A 246 12.60 23.51 13.93
CA GLU A 246 13.57 24.55 14.31
C GLU A 246 14.11 25.39 13.15
N GLY A 247 13.30 25.59 12.10
CA GLY A 247 13.67 26.35 10.91
C GLY A 247 14.36 25.55 9.80
N GLU A 248 14.74 24.29 10.07
CA GLU A 248 15.33 23.38 9.10
C GLU A 248 14.24 22.48 8.45
N THR A 249 14.35 22.27 7.13
CA THR A 249 13.40 21.43 6.39
C THR A 249 13.97 20.03 6.18
N TYR A 250 13.21 19.05 6.65
CA TYR A 250 13.48 17.63 6.50
C TYR A 250 12.54 17.02 5.46
N SER A 251 12.96 15.91 4.90
CA SER A 251 12.18 15.16 3.91
C SER A 251 12.34 13.67 4.14
N GLU A 252 11.24 12.95 4.23
CA GLU A 252 11.18 11.49 4.32
C GLU A 252 10.66 10.92 3.01
N THR A 253 11.31 9.87 2.52
CA THR A 253 10.96 9.21 1.26
C THR A 253 10.07 8.01 1.50
N HIS A 254 8.82 8.07 1.07
CA HIS A 254 7.84 6.99 1.21
C HIS A 254 7.52 6.34 -0.12
N ILE A 255 7.40 5.02 -0.08
CA ILE A 255 6.98 4.16 -1.20
C ILE A 255 5.89 3.19 -0.74
N ASP A 256 5.43 2.34 -1.67
CA ASP A 256 4.40 1.34 -1.43
C ASP A 256 4.65 0.51 -0.16
N GLY A 257 3.61 0.39 0.68
CA GLY A 257 3.66 -0.36 1.92
C GLY A 257 3.90 -1.85 1.72
N GLY A 258 3.55 -2.39 0.54
CA GLY A 258 3.74 -3.78 0.16
C GLY A 258 5.20 -4.24 0.11
N VAL A 259 6.16 -3.32 0.12
CA VAL A 259 7.59 -3.65 0.27
C VAL A 259 7.90 -4.24 1.64
N HIS A 260 7.22 -3.78 2.70
CA HIS A 260 7.40 -4.29 4.06
C HIS A 260 6.36 -5.33 4.45
N MET A 261 5.08 -5.09 4.13
CA MET A 261 4.00 -6.00 4.47
C MET A 261 2.85 -5.93 3.47
N GLN A 262 2.23 -7.07 3.21
CA GLN A 262 1.14 -7.15 2.24
C GLN A 262 -0.19 -6.66 2.80
N PHE A 263 -0.43 -6.83 4.08
CA PHE A 263 -1.57 -6.28 4.82
C PHE A 263 -1.23 -6.12 6.30
N LEU A 264 -2.00 -5.37 7.04
CA LEU A 264 -1.85 -5.16 8.48
C LEU A 264 -3.15 -5.55 9.19
N ALA A 265 -3.24 -6.78 9.69
CA ALA A 265 -4.39 -7.23 10.48
C ALA A 265 -4.14 -7.14 11.98
N VAL A 266 -2.89 -7.40 12.38
CA VAL A 266 -2.45 -7.48 13.78
C VAL A 266 -1.10 -6.78 13.91
N PRO A 267 -0.90 -5.90 14.91
CA PRO A 267 0.40 -5.30 15.21
C PRO A 267 1.46 -6.35 15.55
N ASN A 268 2.70 -6.16 15.12
CA ASN A 268 3.78 -7.12 15.32
C ASN A 268 3.98 -7.51 16.80
N PHE A 269 3.89 -6.54 17.71
CA PHE A 269 4.05 -6.81 19.15
C PHE A 269 2.98 -7.77 19.68
N ALA A 270 1.79 -7.80 19.10
CA ALA A 270 0.66 -8.61 19.61
C ALA A 270 0.93 -10.11 19.46
N PHE A 271 1.83 -10.51 18.55
CA PHE A 271 2.28 -11.90 18.42
C PHE A 271 3.23 -12.35 19.54
N THR A 272 3.82 -11.40 20.29
CA THR A 272 4.85 -11.70 21.31
C THR A 272 4.38 -11.50 22.75
N ILE A 273 3.20 -10.89 22.95
CA ILE A 273 2.65 -10.70 24.32
C ILE A 273 1.93 -11.97 24.78
N PRO A 274 1.96 -12.26 26.12
CA PRO A 274 1.24 -13.39 26.67
C PRO A 274 -0.26 -13.34 26.39
N GLU A 275 -0.86 -14.52 26.30
CA GLU A 275 -2.27 -14.70 25.97
C GLU A 275 -3.20 -13.91 26.89
N GLN A 276 -3.89 -12.92 26.33
CA GLN A 276 -5.16 -12.43 26.86
C GLN A 276 -6.23 -12.83 25.85
N ARG A 277 -7.13 -13.73 26.23
CA ARG A 277 -8.29 -14.04 25.39
C ARG A 277 -9.13 -12.78 25.23
N LEU A 278 -9.39 -12.41 23.99
CA LEU A 278 -10.36 -11.38 23.68
C LEU A 278 -11.76 -11.99 23.80
N ALA A 279 -12.74 -11.20 24.20
CA ALA A 279 -14.13 -11.65 24.27
C ALA A 279 -14.75 -11.67 22.86
N GLY A 280 -14.31 -12.62 22.03
CA GLY A 280 -14.76 -12.71 20.64
C GLY A 280 -14.01 -11.75 19.70
N GLY A 281 -14.61 -11.49 18.54
CA GLY A 281 -14.08 -10.64 17.48
C GLY A 281 -13.88 -11.38 16.18
N HIS A 282 -13.71 -10.64 15.08
CA HIS A 282 -13.51 -11.23 13.77
C HIS A 282 -12.49 -10.43 12.96
N ILE A 283 -11.49 -11.12 12.44
CA ILE A 283 -10.50 -10.57 11.50
C ILE A 283 -10.87 -11.03 10.08
N TYR A 284 -11.14 -10.07 9.22
CA TYR A 284 -11.39 -10.28 7.81
C TYR A 284 -10.17 -9.78 7.01
N VAL A 285 -9.65 -10.62 6.11
CA VAL A 285 -8.51 -10.30 5.26
C VAL A 285 -8.91 -10.47 3.80
N VAL A 286 -8.79 -9.39 3.02
CA VAL A 286 -8.98 -9.40 1.58
C VAL A 286 -7.62 -9.29 0.89
N ILE A 287 -7.21 -10.34 0.21
CA ILE A 287 -5.97 -10.39 -0.56
C ILE A 287 -6.26 -10.05 -2.02
N ASN A 288 -5.85 -8.86 -2.45
CA ASN A 288 -5.97 -8.39 -3.82
C ASN A 288 -4.87 -9.00 -4.70
N ASN A 289 -4.78 -10.30 -4.68
CA ASN A 289 -3.86 -11.09 -5.48
C ASN A 289 -4.27 -12.56 -5.37
N THR A 290 -3.63 -13.44 -6.15
CA THR A 290 -3.76 -14.90 -5.96
C THR A 290 -2.65 -15.40 -5.02
N LEU A 291 -3.02 -16.18 -4.01
CA LEU A 291 -2.07 -16.82 -3.10
C LEU A 291 -1.34 -17.99 -3.76
N ASN A 292 -1.97 -18.69 -4.70
CA ASN A 292 -1.45 -19.84 -5.43
C ASN A 292 -1.41 -19.55 -6.94
N PRO A 293 -0.38 -18.83 -7.44
CA PRO A 293 -0.33 -18.43 -8.85
C PRO A 293 -0.04 -19.61 -9.77
N ALA A 294 -0.58 -19.52 -10.98
CA ALA A 294 -0.10 -20.34 -12.08
C ALA A 294 1.33 -19.94 -12.49
N PRO A 295 2.13 -20.88 -13.04
CA PRO A 295 3.43 -20.54 -13.62
C PRO A 295 3.29 -19.52 -14.75
N GLU A 296 4.14 -18.50 -14.76
CA GLU A 296 4.16 -17.46 -15.79
C GLU A 296 5.59 -17.22 -16.30
N THR A 297 5.69 -16.75 -17.55
CA THR A 297 6.98 -16.45 -18.17
C THR A 297 7.41 -15.02 -17.83
N VAL A 298 8.58 -14.89 -17.19
CA VAL A 298 9.14 -13.60 -16.79
C VAL A 298 9.92 -12.98 -17.95
N GLY A 299 9.70 -11.68 -18.20
CA GLY A 299 10.48 -10.90 -19.14
C GLY A 299 11.98 -10.86 -18.77
N ARG A 300 12.88 -10.77 -19.77
CA ARG A 300 14.35 -10.83 -19.56
C ARG A 300 15.00 -9.48 -19.24
N SER A 301 14.24 -8.40 -19.04
CA SER A 301 14.79 -7.11 -18.62
C SER A 301 15.08 -7.09 -17.11
N ALA A 302 16.06 -6.30 -16.70
CA ALA A 302 16.36 -6.08 -15.28
C ALA A 302 15.11 -5.60 -14.49
N LEU A 303 14.33 -4.70 -15.10
CA LEU A 303 13.09 -4.19 -14.52
C LEU A 303 12.06 -5.33 -14.34
N SER A 304 11.79 -6.13 -15.38
CA SER A 304 10.83 -7.25 -15.28
C SER A 304 11.25 -8.27 -14.24
N ILE A 305 12.54 -8.59 -14.14
CA ILE A 305 13.08 -9.51 -13.13
C ILE A 305 12.93 -8.91 -11.73
N SER A 306 13.22 -7.62 -11.54
CA SER A 306 13.09 -6.94 -10.24
C SER A 306 11.64 -6.87 -9.79
N GLN A 307 10.72 -6.55 -10.70
CA GLN A 307 9.28 -6.52 -10.41
C GLN A 307 8.76 -7.90 -10.04
N GLN A 308 9.15 -8.94 -10.79
CA GLN A 308 8.77 -10.31 -10.46
C GLN A 308 9.35 -10.77 -9.12
N ALA A 309 10.57 -10.36 -8.79
CA ALA A 309 11.16 -10.64 -7.48
C ALA A 309 10.37 -9.99 -6.34
N LEU A 310 9.95 -8.72 -6.50
CA LEU A 310 9.10 -8.03 -5.52
C LEU A 310 7.73 -8.72 -5.38
N THR A 311 7.10 -9.07 -6.49
CA THR A 311 5.81 -9.79 -6.49
C THR A 311 5.93 -11.14 -5.80
N THR A 312 7.00 -11.91 -6.09
CA THR A 312 7.25 -13.22 -5.47
C THR A 312 7.48 -13.09 -3.97
N THR A 313 8.30 -12.11 -3.55
CA THR A 313 8.56 -11.83 -2.12
C THR A 313 7.28 -11.37 -1.42
N GLY A 314 6.51 -10.48 -2.04
CA GLY A 314 5.23 -10.01 -1.51
C GLY A 314 4.24 -11.16 -1.30
N ARG A 315 4.14 -12.07 -2.26
CA ARG A 315 3.26 -13.25 -2.15
C ARG A 315 3.70 -14.20 -1.02
N ALA A 316 5.00 -14.46 -0.89
CA ALA A 316 5.55 -15.25 0.21
C ALA A 316 5.23 -14.61 1.56
N ASN A 317 5.40 -13.28 1.68
CA ASN A 317 5.04 -12.53 2.87
C ASN A 317 3.53 -12.59 3.16
N ALA A 318 2.67 -12.49 2.14
CA ALA A 318 1.22 -12.60 2.31
C ALA A 318 0.83 -13.95 2.93
N LEU A 319 1.38 -15.06 2.43
CA LEU A 319 1.14 -16.40 2.97
C LEU A 319 1.58 -16.52 4.44
N LEU A 320 2.77 -16.00 4.77
CA LEU A 320 3.26 -16.01 6.15
C LEU A 320 2.37 -15.17 7.06
N GLN A 321 1.95 -13.98 6.61
CA GLN A 321 1.07 -13.10 7.37
C GLN A 321 -0.32 -13.70 7.57
N VAL A 322 -0.90 -14.37 6.56
CA VAL A 322 -2.18 -15.10 6.67
C VAL A 322 -2.07 -16.18 7.74
N ASN A 323 -1.04 -17.04 7.67
CA ASN A 323 -0.83 -18.12 8.63
C ASN A 323 -0.62 -17.60 10.07
N ALA A 324 0.19 -16.54 10.23
CA ALA A 324 0.42 -15.93 11.52
C ALA A 324 -0.86 -15.29 12.10
N THR A 325 -1.64 -14.59 11.26
CA THR A 325 -2.90 -13.97 11.67
C THR A 325 -3.95 -15.02 12.06
N GLN A 326 -4.04 -16.11 11.31
CA GLN A 326 -4.95 -17.23 11.62
C GLN A 326 -4.58 -17.88 12.96
N LEU A 327 -3.30 -18.11 13.20
CA LEU A 327 -2.82 -18.65 14.48
C LEU A 327 -3.15 -17.71 15.62
N PHE A 328 -2.85 -16.41 15.47
CA PHE A 328 -3.21 -15.38 16.45
C PHE A 328 -4.70 -15.37 16.76
N ALA A 329 -5.55 -15.33 15.74
CA ALA A 329 -7.01 -15.33 15.93
C ALA A 329 -7.48 -16.53 16.72
N ARG A 330 -6.99 -17.72 16.38
CA ARG A 330 -7.30 -18.97 17.11
C ARG A 330 -6.87 -18.92 18.58
N GLU A 331 -5.67 -18.45 18.85
CA GLU A 331 -5.15 -18.34 20.25
C GLU A 331 -5.90 -17.31 21.06
N ARG A 332 -6.42 -16.25 20.43
CA ARG A 332 -7.17 -15.16 21.07
C ARG A 332 -8.67 -15.41 21.13
N GLY A 333 -9.18 -16.48 20.57
CA GLY A 333 -10.62 -16.80 20.52
C GLY A 333 -11.39 -15.90 19.57
N MET A 334 -10.73 -15.35 18.55
CA MET A 334 -11.32 -14.57 17.46
C MET A 334 -11.65 -15.46 16.26
N GLN A 335 -12.66 -15.07 15.49
CA GLN A 335 -12.89 -15.63 14.16
C GLN A 335 -11.88 -15.06 13.15
N PHE A 336 -11.55 -15.83 12.14
CA PHE A 336 -10.68 -15.41 11.05
C PHE A 336 -11.29 -15.81 9.71
N SER A 337 -11.33 -14.88 8.78
CA SER A 337 -11.80 -15.11 7.41
C SER A 337 -10.83 -14.45 6.43
N VAL A 338 -10.41 -15.20 5.44
CA VAL A 338 -9.54 -14.70 4.36
C VAL A 338 -10.16 -15.01 3.02
N THR A 339 -10.00 -14.10 2.06
CA THR A 339 -10.35 -14.31 0.65
C THR A 339 -9.24 -13.80 -0.25
N SER A 340 -9.07 -14.44 -1.40
CA SER A 340 -8.12 -14.05 -2.44
C SER A 340 -8.73 -14.29 -3.82
N ILE A 341 -8.08 -13.79 -4.87
CA ILE A 341 -8.46 -14.08 -6.24
C ILE A 341 -8.29 -15.57 -6.48
N ASP A 342 -9.38 -16.23 -6.94
CA ASP A 342 -9.36 -17.64 -7.27
C ASP A 342 -8.67 -17.86 -8.62
N PRO A 343 -7.57 -18.63 -8.69
CA PRO A 343 -6.93 -18.96 -9.97
C PRO A 343 -7.87 -19.67 -10.97
N ALA A 344 -8.88 -20.38 -10.47
CA ALA A 344 -9.88 -21.06 -11.32
C ALA A 344 -10.80 -20.08 -12.05
N ALA A 345 -10.84 -18.80 -11.68
CA ALA A 345 -11.60 -17.77 -12.40
C ALA A 345 -11.08 -17.51 -13.82
N GLN A 346 -9.84 -17.92 -14.12
CA GLN A 346 -9.21 -17.79 -15.44
C GLN A 346 -9.24 -16.37 -16.02
N ILE A 347 -9.17 -15.36 -15.16
CA ILE A 347 -9.11 -13.95 -15.58
C ILE A 347 -7.69 -13.67 -16.05
N VAL A 348 -7.53 -13.44 -17.35
CA VAL A 348 -6.24 -13.30 -18.00
C VAL A 348 -5.69 -11.90 -17.77
N TYR A 349 -4.48 -11.81 -17.21
CA TYR A 349 -3.73 -10.58 -17.04
C TYR A 349 -2.75 -10.36 -18.19
N ASP A 350 -2.73 -9.15 -18.77
CA ASP A 350 -1.72 -8.74 -19.75
C ASP A 350 -0.80 -7.67 -19.13
N PRO A 351 0.48 -8.00 -18.85
CA PRO A 351 1.43 -7.03 -18.29
C PRO A 351 1.72 -5.82 -19.20
N SER A 352 1.40 -5.89 -20.48
CA SER A 352 1.56 -4.78 -21.44
C SER A 352 0.39 -3.79 -21.41
N ASP A 353 -0.78 -4.20 -20.86
CA ASP A 353 -2.01 -3.40 -20.75
C ASP A 353 -2.43 -3.24 -19.30
N ARG A 354 -1.60 -2.56 -18.52
CA ARG A 354 -1.82 -2.34 -17.10
C ARG A 354 -3.02 -1.43 -16.83
N PHE A 355 -3.74 -1.68 -15.75
CA PHE A 355 -4.98 -0.99 -15.39
C PHE A 355 -6.04 -1.04 -16.49
N SER A 356 -6.05 -2.14 -17.24
CA SER A 356 -7.01 -2.41 -18.31
C SER A 356 -8.43 -2.49 -17.75
N SER A 357 -9.34 -1.64 -18.25
CA SER A 357 -10.74 -1.66 -17.81
C SER A 357 -11.41 -3.02 -17.98
N PRO A 358 -11.24 -3.79 -19.08
CA PRO A 358 -11.77 -5.13 -19.18
C PRO A 358 -11.30 -6.09 -18.08
N TYR A 359 -9.99 -6.05 -17.74
CA TYR A 359 -9.41 -6.86 -16.68
C TYR A 359 -9.96 -6.48 -15.31
N MET A 360 -9.92 -5.20 -14.97
CA MET A 360 -10.43 -4.69 -13.68
C MET A 360 -11.92 -4.97 -13.51
N ASN A 361 -12.72 -4.81 -14.57
CA ASN A 361 -14.14 -5.14 -14.56
C ASN A 361 -14.41 -6.65 -14.34
N ALA A 362 -13.58 -7.52 -14.93
CA ALA A 362 -13.69 -8.97 -14.71
C ALA A 362 -13.38 -9.33 -13.25
N LEU A 363 -12.32 -8.76 -12.66
CA LEU A 363 -11.97 -8.95 -11.26
C LEU A 363 -13.03 -8.39 -10.30
N PHE A 364 -13.52 -7.19 -10.56
CA PHE A 364 -14.60 -6.59 -9.77
C PHE A 364 -15.85 -7.50 -9.77
N ARG A 365 -16.28 -7.94 -10.93
CA ARG A 365 -17.42 -8.85 -11.07
C ARG A 365 -17.19 -10.16 -10.32
N HIS A 366 -16.00 -10.74 -10.45
CA HIS A 366 -15.63 -11.97 -9.74
C HIS A 366 -15.75 -11.81 -8.21
N GLY A 367 -15.18 -10.73 -7.65
CA GLY A 367 -15.30 -10.40 -6.22
C GLY A 367 -16.76 -10.20 -5.79
N PHE A 368 -17.51 -9.42 -6.58
CA PHE A 368 -18.92 -9.12 -6.33
C PHE A 368 -19.79 -10.38 -6.29
N GLU A 369 -19.69 -11.24 -7.31
CA GLU A 369 -20.49 -12.46 -7.43
C GLU A 369 -20.15 -13.48 -6.33
N ARG A 370 -18.87 -13.61 -5.96
CA ARG A 370 -18.47 -14.46 -4.82
C ARG A 370 -19.10 -13.99 -3.52
N ALA A 371 -19.04 -12.68 -3.27
CA ALA A 371 -19.56 -12.08 -2.04
C ALA A 371 -21.09 -12.16 -1.99
N GLN A 372 -21.79 -11.74 -3.05
CA GLN A 372 -23.24 -11.79 -3.14
C GLN A 372 -23.77 -13.23 -3.02
N GLY A 373 -23.07 -14.19 -3.60
CA GLY A 373 -23.40 -15.61 -3.53
C GLY A 373 -23.05 -16.30 -2.20
N GLY A 374 -22.52 -15.57 -1.18
CA GLY A 374 -22.17 -16.12 0.13
C GLY A 374 -20.92 -16.99 0.15
N ARG A 375 -20.08 -16.91 -0.89
CA ARG A 375 -18.87 -17.73 -1.05
C ARG A 375 -17.57 -16.92 -0.86
N LEU A 376 -17.68 -15.67 -0.37
CA LEU A 376 -16.50 -14.82 -0.22
C LEU A 376 -15.46 -15.43 0.72
N TRP A 377 -15.92 -16.04 1.80
CA TRP A 377 -15.10 -16.59 2.89
C TRP A 377 -15.06 -18.12 2.91
N ALA A 378 -15.44 -18.77 1.80
CA ALA A 378 -15.62 -20.23 1.76
C ALA A 378 -14.31 -21.03 1.94
N ASP A 379 -13.15 -20.37 1.75
CA ASP A 379 -11.83 -21.01 1.82
C ASP A 379 -11.10 -20.70 3.16
N SER A 380 -11.83 -20.19 4.16
CA SER A 380 -11.27 -19.76 5.46
C SER A 380 -11.57 -20.73 6.61
#